data_78add20ab33bbc299797546f1b6b13ed
#
_entry.id   78add20ab33bbc299797546f1b6b13ed
#
_cell.length_a   1.000
_cell.length_b   1.000
_cell.length_c   1.000
_cell.angle_alpha   90.00
_cell.angle_beta   90.00
_cell.angle_gamma   90.00
#
_symmetry.space_group_name_H-M   'P 1'
#
loop_
_entity.id
_entity.type
_entity.pdbx_description
1 polymer ?
#
loop_
_entity_poly.entity_id
_entity_poly.type
_entity_poly.pdbx_seq_one_letter_code
_entity_poly.pdbx_strand_id
1 'polypeptide(L)'
;MYSKVYNLRFVKPTDAKVASSYFVENLSKFIRTCNMQSINISMGPCGNMSITAKFDNSSHLKTFESKSKPIFSDIQGSFDFVQTNFSGVNIFAYETENTSTQITPN
;
A
#
# COMPACT_ATOMS: atom_id res chain seq x y z
N MET A 1 -10.29 6.59 12.26
CA MET A 1 -9.64 6.19 11.00
C MET A 1 -8.89 4.88 11.16
N TYR A 2 -8.93 4.05 10.15
CA TYR A 2 -8.33 2.73 10.16
C TYR A 2 -7.20 2.67 9.14
N SER A 3 -6.12 1.98 9.49
CA SER A 3 -4.96 1.85 8.62
C SER A 3 -4.64 0.40 8.34
N LYS A 4 -4.25 0.14 7.10
CA LYS A 4 -3.71 -1.15 6.70
C LYS A 4 -2.30 -0.92 6.19
N VAL A 5 -1.35 -1.66 6.73
CA VAL A 5 0.06 -1.52 6.35
C VAL A 5 0.58 -2.86 5.87
N TYR A 6 1.20 -2.84 4.71
CA TYR A 6 1.89 -4.00 4.17
C TYR A 6 3.37 -3.64 4.09
N ASN A 7 4.21 -4.45 4.72
CA ASN A 7 5.65 -4.30 4.63
C ASN A 7 6.20 -5.48 3.86
N LEU A 8 6.89 -5.20 2.77
CA LEU A 8 7.46 -6.22 1.90
C LEU A 8 8.96 -6.03 1.82
N ARG A 9 9.69 -7.14 1.82
CA ARG A 9 11.13 -7.10 1.61
C ARG A 9 11.48 -8.10 0.52
N PHE A 10 11.86 -7.56 -0.61
CA PHE A 10 12.22 -8.36 -1.78
C PHE A 10 13.65 -8.83 -1.68
N VAL A 11 13.89 -10.06 -2.11
CA VAL A 11 15.25 -10.60 -2.15
C VAL A 11 16.10 -9.80 -3.12
N LYS A 12 15.51 -9.40 -4.25
CA LYS A 12 16.22 -8.61 -5.27
C LYS A 12 15.65 -7.19 -5.31
N PRO A 13 16.46 -6.16 -5.07
CA PRO A 13 15.97 -4.78 -5.13
C PRO A 13 15.35 -4.39 -6.47
N THR A 14 15.82 -4.97 -7.57
CA THR A 14 15.23 -4.70 -8.89
C THR A 14 13.80 -5.22 -8.98
N ASP A 15 13.49 -6.32 -8.30
CA ASP A 15 12.14 -6.86 -8.26
C ASP A 15 11.19 -5.91 -7.52
N ALA A 16 11.66 -5.28 -6.46
CA ALA A 16 10.86 -4.30 -5.74
C ALA A 16 10.43 -3.15 -6.65
N LYS A 17 11.35 -2.69 -7.50
CA LYS A 17 11.05 -1.60 -8.41
C LYS A 17 9.98 -1.99 -9.43
N VAL A 18 10.09 -3.18 -9.99
CA VAL A 18 9.09 -3.69 -10.94
C VAL A 18 7.74 -3.88 -10.24
N ALA A 19 7.76 -4.49 -9.05
CA ALA A 19 6.54 -4.71 -8.29
C ALA A 19 5.87 -3.41 -7.89
N SER A 20 6.63 -2.35 -7.59
CA SER A 20 6.04 -1.08 -7.19
C SER A 20 5.15 -0.50 -8.29
N SER A 21 5.59 -0.58 -9.54
CA SER A 21 4.79 -0.10 -10.67
C SER A 21 3.48 -0.88 -10.79
N TYR A 22 3.54 -2.18 -10.59
CA TYR A 22 2.35 -3.02 -10.62
C TYR A 22 1.38 -2.65 -9.50
N PHE A 23 1.90 -2.43 -8.29
CA PHE A 23 1.06 -2.03 -7.16
C PHE A 23 0.41 -0.66 -7.39
N VAL A 24 1.18 0.31 -7.87
CA VAL A 24 0.63 1.64 -8.17
C VAL A 24 -0.52 1.52 -9.16
N GLU A 25 -0.31 0.81 -10.25
CA GLU A 25 -1.31 0.67 -11.29
C GLU A 25 -2.56 -0.03 -10.79
N ASN A 26 -2.41 -1.11 -10.04
CA ASN A 26 -3.55 -1.95 -9.66
C ASN A 26 -4.24 -1.52 -8.39
N LEU A 27 -3.51 -1.06 -7.38
CA LEU A 27 -4.12 -0.63 -6.14
C LEU A 27 -4.82 0.71 -6.27
N SER A 28 -4.34 1.59 -7.15
CA SER A 28 -4.99 2.88 -7.37
C SER A 28 -6.40 2.73 -7.93
N LYS A 29 -6.70 1.63 -8.56
CA LYS A 29 -8.05 1.36 -9.08
C LYS A 29 -9.09 1.23 -7.96
N PHE A 30 -8.65 0.96 -6.75
CA PHE A 30 -9.55 0.78 -5.60
C PHE A 30 -9.79 2.04 -4.80
N ILE A 31 -9.18 3.16 -5.18
CA ILE A 31 -9.31 4.40 -4.41
C ILE A 31 -10.78 4.76 -4.24
N ARG A 32 -11.55 4.76 -5.31
CA ARG A 32 -12.97 5.10 -5.25
C ARG A 32 -13.84 3.94 -4.77
N THR A 33 -13.62 2.75 -5.31
CA THR A 33 -14.45 1.59 -4.98
C THR A 33 -14.37 1.20 -3.51
N CYS A 34 -13.23 1.45 -2.87
CA CYS A 34 -13.05 1.12 -1.45
C CYS A 34 -13.10 2.36 -0.57
N ASN A 35 -13.42 3.52 -1.13
CA ASN A 35 -13.49 4.78 -0.37
C ASN A 35 -12.21 5.02 0.44
N MET A 36 -11.06 4.90 -0.19
CA MET A 36 -9.79 5.13 0.49
C MET A 36 -9.61 6.60 0.81
N GLN A 37 -9.18 6.89 2.03
CA GLN A 37 -8.79 8.23 2.41
C GLN A 37 -7.38 8.56 1.92
N SER A 38 -6.50 7.57 1.95
CA SER A 38 -5.16 7.76 1.41
C SER A 38 -4.54 6.42 1.10
N ILE A 39 -3.56 6.44 0.20
CA ILE A 39 -2.70 5.30 -0.05
C ILE A 39 -1.31 5.83 -0.35
N ASN A 40 -0.31 5.23 0.29
CA ASN A 40 1.10 5.58 0.10
C ASN A 40 1.90 4.33 -0.17
N ILE A 41 2.74 4.40 -1.19
CA ILE A 41 3.68 3.32 -1.49
C ILE A 41 5.06 3.92 -1.44
N SER A 42 5.88 3.41 -0.53
CA SER A 42 7.23 3.90 -0.31
C SER A 42 8.23 2.79 -0.54
N MET A 43 9.34 3.11 -1.19
CA MET A 43 10.42 2.17 -1.38
C MET A 43 11.63 2.63 -0.60
N GLY A 44 12.18 1.72 0.20
CA GLY A 44 13.42 1.93 0.90
C GLY A 44 14.57 1.27 0.17
N PRO A 45 15.77 1.32 0.76
CA PRO A 45 16.92 0.63 0.20
C PRO A 45 16.78 -0.88 0.32
N CYS A 46 17.58 -1.61 -0.44
CA CYS A 46 17.71 -3.07 -0.29
C CYS A 46 16.41 -3.85 -0.49
N GLY A 47 15.50 -3.34 -1.33
CA GLY A 47 14.30 -4.08 -1.67
C GLY A 47 13.16 -3.96 -0.68
N ASN A 48 13.24 -3.03 0.26
CA ASN A 48 12.15 -2.78 1.21
C ASN A 48 11.07 -1.93 0.55
N MET A 49 9.80 -2.26 0.88
CA MET A 49 8.65 -1.53 0.37
C MET A 49 7.58 -1.49 1.45
N SER A 50 6.92 -0.35 1.59
CA SER A 50 5.80 -0.21 2.52
C SER A 50 4.61 0.36 1.78
N ILE A 51 3.44 -0.26 1.98
CA ILE A 51 2.19 0.19 1.42
C ILE A 51 1.25 0.49 2.58
N THR A 52 0.78 1.73 2.68
CA THR A 52 -0.12 2.16 3.73
C THR A 52 -1.40 2.70 3.13
N ALA A 53 -2.54 2.15 3.53
CA ALA A 53 -3.85 2.60 3.10
C ALA A 53 -4.68 2.98 4.30
N LYS A 54 -5.43 4.08 4.21
CA LYS A 54 -6.27 4.58 5.30
C LYS A 54 -7.72 4.66 4.87
N PHE A 55 -8.61 4.37 5.81
CA PHE A 55 -10.06 4.30 5.58
C PHE A 55 -10.81 4.92 6.75
N ASP A 56 -11.98 5.49 6.46
CA ASP A 56 -12.83 6.08 7.50
C ASP A 56 -13.41 5.04 8.46
N ASN A 57 -13.74 3.87 7.93
CA ASN A 57 -14.37 2.84 8.75
C ASN A 57 -13.82 1.45 8.41
N SER A 58 -14.12 0.50 9.28
CA SER A 58 -13.58 -0.84 9.16
C SER A 58 -14.17 -1.62 7.98
N SER A 59 -15.37 -1.31 7.56
CA SER A 59 -15.98 -2.02 6.45
C SER A 59 -15.27 -1.70 5.13
N HIS A 60 -14.85 -0.45 4.94
CA HIS A 60 -14.09 -0.08 3.76
C HIS A 60 -12.72 -0.75 3.75
N LEU A 61 -12.09 -0.83 4.91
CA LEU A 61 -10.81 -1.53 5.03
C LEU A 61 -10.97 -3.01 4.66
N LYS A 62 -12.01 -3.67 5.15
CA LYS A 62 -12.25 -5.09 4.86
C LYS A 62 -12.54 -5.31 3.38
N THR A 63 -13.25 -4.39 2.76
CA THR A 63 -13.52 -4.46 1.32
C THR A 63 -12.21 -4.38 0.54
N PHE A 64 -11.33 -3.47 0.95
CA PHE A 64 -10.03 -3.35 0.31
C PHE A 64 -9.18 -4.59 0.50
N GLU A 65 -9.16 -5.14 1.71
CA GLU A 65 -8.41 -6.38 1.96
C GLU A 65 -8.86 -7.50 1.03
N SER A 66 -10.17 -7.65 0.87
CA SER A 66 -10.73 -8.68 0.00
C SER A 66 -10.41 -8.43 -1.46
N LYS A 67 -10.60 -7.21 -1.94
CA LYS A 67 -10.41 -6.89 -3.36
C LYS A 67 -8.95 -6.87 -3.77
N SER A 68 -8.05 -6.50 -2.87
CA SER A 68 -6.62 -6.43 -3.18
C SER A 68 -5.91 -7.78 -3.08
N LYS A 69 -6.56 -8.78 -2.50
CA LYS A 69 -5.93 -10.09 -2.29
C LYS A 69 -5.36 -10.71 -3.57
N PRO A 70 -6.08 -10.72 -4.71
CA PRO A 70 -5.52 -11.26 -5.94
C PRO A 70 -4.27 -10.53 -6.41
N ILE A 71 -4.19 -9.23 -6.16
CA ILE A 71 -3.04 -8.43 -6.58
C ILE A 71 -1.81 -8.86 -5.82
N PHE A 72 -1.92 -9.03 -4.51
CA PHE A 72 -0.80 -9.51 -3.70
C PHE A 72 -0.43 -10.95 -4.04
N SER A 73 -1.44 -11.78 -4.36
CA SER A 73 -1.18 -13.17 -4.79
C SER A 73 -0.40 -13.21 -6.09
N ASP A 74 -0.72 -12.35 -7.04
CA ASP A 74 0.01 -12.29 -8.31
C ASP A 74 1.47 -11.94 -8.09
N ILE A 75 1.73 -10.98 -7.21
CA ILE A 75 3.11 -10.59 -6.91
C ILE A 75 3.85 -11.71 -6.19
N GLN A 76 3.17 -12.40 -5.26
CA GLN A 76 3.76 -13.54 -4.56
C GLN A 76 4.14 -14.67 -5.51
N GLY A 77 3.38 -14.84 -6.57
CA GLY A 77 3.68 -15.85 -7.58
C GLY A 77 4.80 -15.46 -8.53
N SER A 78 5.17 -14.19 -8.57
CA SER A 78 6.14 -13.67 -9.54
C SER A 78 7.50 -13.34 -8.93
N PHE A 79 7.55 -13.03 -7.65
CA PHE A 79 8.77 -12.54 -7.00
C PHE A 79 8.96 -13.18 -5.63
N ASP A 80 10.21 -13.27 -5.21
CA ASP A 80 10.56 -13.74 -3.86
C ASP A 80 10.62 -12.58 -2.89
N PHE A 81 9.76 -12.59 -1.88
CA PHE A 81 9.77 -11.58 -0.83
C PHE A 81 9.09 -12.08 0.43
N VAL A 82 9.39 -11.41 1.53
CA VAL A 82 8.75 -11.64 2.82
C VAL A 82 7.76 -10.49 3.03
N GLN A 83 6.56 -10.82 3.48
CA GLN A 83 5.52 -9.84 3.70
C GLN A 83 4.99 -9.94 5.12
N THR A 84 4.84 -8.78 5.77
CA THR A 84 4.13 -8.66 7.04
C THR A 84 3.04 -7.63 6.89
N ASN A 85 1.92 -7.87 7.56
CA ASN A 85 0.75 -7.00 7.47
C ASN A 85 0.35 -6.51 8.86
N PHE A 86 -0.20 -5.31 8.89
CA PHE A 86 -0.73 -4.72 10.12
C PHE A 86 -2.02 -4.00 9.81
N SER A 87 -3.03 -4.19 10.65
CA SER A 87 -4.28 -3.43 10.59
C SER A 87 -4.51 -2.80 11.95
N GLY A 88 -4.85 -1.53 11.96
CA GLY A 88 -5.05 -0.84 13.22
C GLY A 88 -5.95 0.37 13.13
N VAL A 89 -6.28 0.89 14.29
CA VAL A 89 -7.06 2.12 14.43
C VAL A 89 -6.09 3.24 14.80
N ASN A 90 -6.23 4.38 14.13
CA ASN A 90 -5.41 5.52 14.46
C ASN A 90 -5.84 6.09 15.81
N ILE A 91 -4.91 6.14 16.75
CA ILE A 91 -5.17 6.71 18.07
C ILE A 91 -4.67 8.14 18.19
N PHE A 92 -3.83 8.58 17.25
CA PHE A 92 -3.35 9.94 17.17
C PHE A 92 -2.89 10.19 15.74
N ALA A 93 -3.25 11.35 15.19
CA ALA A 93 -2.81 11.72 13.86
C ALA A 93 -2.65 13.23 13.81
N TYR A 94 -1.60 13.68 13.16
CA TYR A 94 -1.37 15.08 12.86
C TYR A 94 -0.90 15.18 11.42
N GLU A 95 -1.49 16.11 10.70
CA GLU A 95 -1.07 16.37 9.33
C GLU A 95 -0.96 17.87 9.14
N THR A 96 0.14 18.30 8.55
CA THR A 96 0.26 19.67 8.11
C THR A 96 -0.68 19.88 6.95
N GLU A 97 -1.47 20.92 6.99
CA GLU A 97 -2.31 21.27 5.87
C GLU A 97 -1.42 21.56 4.68
N ASN A 98 -1.69 20.86 3.58
CA ASN A 98 -0.80 20.87 2.45
C ASN A 98 -1.59 20.81 1.17
N THR A 99 -1.34 21.74 0.28
CA THR A 99 -1.99 21.79 -1.03
C THR A 99 -1.18 21.10 -2.10
N SER A 100 0.01 20.64 -1.79
CA SER A 100 0.80 19.95 -2.78
C SER A 100 0.11 18.65 -3.12
N THR A 101 0.03 18.39 -4.40
CA THR A 101 -0.76 17.29 -4.86
C THR A 101 0.07 16.04 -4.94
N GLN A 102 1.09 16.08 -5.71
CA GLN A 102 1.74 14.85 -6.04
C GLN A 102 3.23 15.03 -6.11
N ILE A 103 3.92 14.13 -5.46
CA ILE A 103 5.37 14.03 -5.60
C ILE A 103 5.61 12.88 -6.54
N THR A 104 6.19 13.18 -7.69
CA THR A 104 6.52 12.17 -8.65
C THR A 104 7.90 11.63 -8.32
N PRO A 105 8.01 10.35 -7.99
CA PRO A 105 9.33 9.78 -7.73
C PRO A 105 10.15 9.79 -9.00
N ASN A 106 11.35 10.16 -8.86
CA ASN A 106 12.30 10.18 -9.99
C ASN A 106 13.05 8.86 -10.08
#